data_c0efee53148a9d437de74291deb60ebe
#
_entry.id   c0efee53148a9d437de74291deb60ebe
#
_cell.length_a   1.000
_cell.length_b   1.000
_cell.length_c   1.000
_cell.angle_alpha   90.00
_cell.angle_beta   90.00
_cell.angle_gamma   90.00
#
_symmetry.space_group_name_H-M   'P 1'
#
loop_
_entity.id
_entity.type
_entity.pdbx_description
1 polymer ?
#
loop_
_entity_poly.entity_id
_entity_poly.type
_entity_poly.pdbx_seq_one_letter_code
_entity_poly.pdbx_strand_id
1 'polypeptide(L)'
;MEPCFASLKEQTVKDYKILVVDNGSTDGSVEWLKEHEIPSIFLPENTGFTGAVNVGIEAADTPYVLLLNNDTTLDPRYLEHMERAISRSEKIFSVSPKIIQMYHPELMDDAGDMYSVLGWAYQRGVGRSEKLYNKPRKVFSACACAAIYRRDVFEKMGYFDPMHFAYLEDIDVGYRAKLYGYDNIYCPEAVVHHVGSGTSAEGNRYSAFKVRLAARNNVYLNYKNMGTWQMVLNFPCLAAGVFVKYLFFKKRGFGKEYLSGLKEGIKTRKQCKKVPDLPNRFKEEAKIQLELIWGTILYVYEFGRRQMAKKAKN
;
A
#
# COMPACT_ATOMS: atom_id res chain seq x y z
N MET A 1 -11.49 16.89 -1.78
CA MET A 1 -10.25 17.59 -2.21
C MET A 1 -9.88 18.78 -1.34
N GLU A 2 -10.75 19.78 -1.12
CA GLU A 2 -10.44 21.04 -0.39
C GLU A 2 -9.72 20.84 0.96
N PRO A 3 -10.17 19.94 1.88
CA PRO A 3 -9.48 19.76 3.15
C PRO A 3 -8.03 19.25 2.99
N CYS A 4 -7.77 18.44 1.99
CA CYS A 4 -6.42 17.96 1.69
C CYS A 4 -5.51 19.10 1.26
N PHE A 5 -5.95 19.94 0.33
CA PHE A 5 -5.19 21.12 -0.10
C PHE A 5 -5.00 22.13 1.00
N ALA A 6 -6.01 22.37 1.85
CA ALA A 6 -5.89 23.24 3.01
C ALA A 6 -4.78 22.75 3.95
N SER A 7 -4.75 21.45 4.26
CA SER A 7 -3.72 20.88 5.13
C SER A 7 -2.31 20.91 4.51
N LEU A 8 -2.20 20.85 3.18
CA LEU A 8 -0.93 21.03 2.47
C LEU A 8 -0.43 22.48 2.62
N LYS A 9 -1.30 23.47 2.47
CA LYS A 9 -0.93 24.90 2.65
C LYS A 9 -0.40 25.20 4.06
N GLU A 10 -0.85 24.46 5.08
CA GLU A 10 -0.44 24.62 6.49
C GLU A 10 0.89 23.93 6.82
N GLN A 11 1.51 23.17 5.91
CA GLN A 11 2.77 22.50 6.18
C GLN A 11 3.89 23.47 6.55
N THR A 12 4.74 23.07 7.53
CA THR A 12 5.92 23.87 7.95
C THR A 12 6.99 23.94 6.87
N VAL A 13 7.20 22.86 6.12
CA VAL A 13 8.05 22.83 4.93
C VAL A 13 7.28 23.46 3.77
N LYS A 14 7.96 24.35 3.00
CA LYS A 14 7.36 25.04 1.84
C LYS A 14 8.03 24.67 0.50
N ASP A 15 9.16 23.99 0.56
CA ASP A 15 9.87 23.55 -0.64
C ASP A 15 9.31 22.22 -1.14
N TYR A 16 8.11 22.29 -1.73
CA TYR A 16 7.46 21.16 -2.41
C TYR A 16 6.62 21.64 -3.59
N LYS A 17 6.42 20.75 -4.54
CA LYS A 17 5.54 20.96 -5.69
C LYS A 17 4.32 20.05 -5.58
N ILE A 18 3.17 20.55 -6.01
CA ILE A 18 1.93 19.75 -6.12
C ILE A 18 1.69 19.45 -7.60
N LEU A 19 1.43 18.20 -7.91
CA LEU A 19 0.96 17.74 -9.20
C LEU A 19 -0.22 16.79 -8.98
N VAL A 20 -1.38 17.11 -9.52
CA VAL A 20 -2.53 16.22 -9.50
C VAL A 20 -2.56 15.42 -10.80
N VAL A 21 -2.76 14.11 -10.70
CA VAL A 21 -3.07 13.28 -11.86
C VAL A 21 -4.53 12.87 -11.76
N ASP A 22 -5.37 13.51 -12.53
CA ASP A 22 -6.77 13.14 -12.67
C ASP A 22 -6.89 11.93 -13.59
N ASN A 23 -7.52 10.87 -13.09
CA ASN A 23 -7.57 9.57 -13.74
C ASN A 23 -8.90 9.34 -14.48
N GLY A 24 -9.32 10.33 -15.27
CA GLY A 24 -10.56 10.27 -16.06
C GLY A 24 -11.80 10.50 -15.22
N SER A 25 -11.78 11.47 -14.30
CA SER A 25 -12.93 11.81 -13.45
C SER A 25 -14.08 12.45 -14.24
N THR A 26 -15.31 12.18 -13.82
CA THR A 26 -16.56 12.71 -14.42
C THR A 26 -17.48 13.37 -13.40
N ASP A 27 -16.96 13.69 -12.22
CA ASP A 27 -17.71 14.17 -11.05
C ASP A 27 -17.49 15.67 -10.73
N GLY A 28 -16.97 16.45 -11.70
CA GLY A 28 -16.63 17.87 -11.52
C GLY A 28 -15.23 18.12 -10.97
N SER A 29 -14.43 17.08 -10.70
CA SER A 29 -13.04 17.23 -10.20
C SER A 29 -12.16 17.98 -11.19
N VAL A 30 -12.29 17.74 -12.49
CA VAL A 30 -11.52 18.41 -13.56
C VAL A 30 -11.78 19.90 -13.59
N GLU A 31 -13.05 20.31 -13.53
CA GLU A 31 -13.48 21.69 -13.51
C GLU A 31 -12.94 22.40 -12.27
N TRP A 32 -13.07 21.76 -11.12
CA TRP A 32 -12.58 22.29 -9.85
C TRP A 32 -11.06 22.53 -9.88
N LEU A 33 -10.28 21.57 -10.40
CA LEU A 33 -8.82 21.69 -10.52
C LEU A 33 -8.41 22.86 -11.43
N LYS A 34 -9.11 23.05 -12.55
CA LYS A 34 -8.87 24.16 -13.49
C LYS A 34 -9.23 25.52 -12.87
N GLU A 35 -10.38 25.60 -12.19
CA GLU A 35 -10.84 26.83 -11.52
C GLU A 35 -9.87 27.28 -10.42
N HIS A 36 -9.25 26.35 -9.71
CA HIS A 36 -8.28 26.63 -8.64
C HIS A 36 -6.83 26.69 -9.13
N GLU A 37 -6.61 26.63 -10.45
CA GLU A 37 -5.27 26.69 -11.09
C GLU A 37 -4.27 25.67 -10.52
N ILE A 38 -4.75 24.48 -10.13
CA ILE A 38 -3.90 23.43 -9.59
C ILE A 38 -3.13 22.74 -10.74
N PRO A 39 -1.78 22.64 -10.68
CA PRO A 39 -1.00 21.90 -11.66
C PRO A 39 -1.51 20.46 -11.79
N SER A 40 -1.98 20.08 -12.99
CA SER A 40 -2.69 18.84 -13.19
C SER A 40 -2.39 18.18 -14.54
N ILE A 41 -2.35 16.86 -14.56
CA ILE A 41 -2.35 16.02 -15.76
C ILE A 41 -3.70 15.32 -15.81
N PHE A 42 -4.43 15.47 -16.92
CA PHE A 42 -5.74 14.85 -17.10
C PHE A 42 -5.62 13.64 -18.03
N LEU A 43 -5.90 12.44 -17.50
CA LEU A 43 -5.91 11.23 -18.30
C LEU A 43 -7.29 11.05 -18.97
N PRO A 44 -7.32 10.54 -20.22
CA PRO A 44 -8.56 10.41 -20.95
C PRO A 44 -9.52 9.33 -20.40
N GLU A 45 -8.97 8.39 -19.62
CA GLU A 45 -9.73 7.27 -19.06
C GLU A 45 -9.11 6.78 -17.75
N ASN A 46 -9.83 5.99 -16.99
CA ASN A 46 -9.35 5.39 -15.75
C ASN A 46 -8.35 4.26 -16.03
N THR A 47 -7.07 4.53 -15.82
CA THR A 47 -5.95 3.60 -15.98
C THR A 47 -5.64 2.78 -14.72
N GLY A 48 -6.49 2.89 -13.70
CA GLY A 48 -6.25 2.34 -12.36
C GLY A 48 -5.30 3.20 -11.53
N PHE A 49 -5.16 2.86 -10.26
CA PHE A 49 -4.27 3.56 -9.35
C PHE A 49 -2.81 3.53 -9.87
N THR A 50 -2.34 2.35 -10.30
CA THR A 50 -0.97 2.16 -10.78
C THR A 50 -0.63 2.99 -12.02
N GLY A 51 -1.57 3.13 -12.96
CA GLY A 51 -1.37 3.96 -14.15
C GLY A 51 -1.24 5.44 -13.80
N ALA A 52 -2.16 5.96 -12.99
CA ALA A 52 -2.16 7.36 -12.60
C ALA A 52 -0.91 7.75 -11.78
N VAL A 53 -0.54 6.96 -10.77
CA VAL A 53 0.64 7.29 -9.94
C VAL A 53 1.94 7.21 -10.73
N ASN A 54 2.05 6.29 -11.71
CA ASN A 54 3.23 6.23 -12.57
C ASN A 54 3.42 7.51 -13.38
N VAL A 55 2.34 8.04 -13.97
CA VAL A 55 2.39 9.33 -14.70
C VAL A 55 2.88 10.45 -13.79
N GLY A 56 2.40 10.52 -12.55
CA GLY A 56 2.87 11.51 -11.58
C GLY A 56 4.34 11.33 -11.19
N ILE A 57 4.80 10.09 -10.95
CA ILE A 57 6.18 9.80 -10.59
C ILE A 57 7.14 10.12 -11.75
N GLU A 58 6.77 9.80 -12.99
CA GLU A 58 7.56 10.07 -14.20
C GLU A 58 7.66 11.56 -14.48
N ALA A 59 6.59 12.32 -14.23
CA ALA A 59 6.57 13.78 -14.40
C ALA A 59 7.32 14.54 -13.28
N ALA A 60 7.62 13.90 -12.16
CA ALA A 60 8.32 14.53 -11.04
C ALA A 60 9.81 14.75 -11.37
N ASP A 61 10.34 15.91 -11.00
CA ASP A 61 11.74 16.31 -11.14
C ASP A 61 12.49 16.40 -9.79
N THR A 62 11.85 15.95 -8.72
CA THR A 62 12.35 16.00 -7.33
C THR A 62 13.00 14.67 -6.92
N PRO A 63 13.91 14.65 -5.92
CA PRO A 63 14.54 13.43 -5.45
C PRO A 63 13.56 12.47 -4.74
N TYR A 64 12.48 13.02 -4.19
CA TYR A 64 11.43 12.27 -3.51
C TYR A 64 10.07 12.56 -4.14
N VAL A 65 9.19 11.58 -4.13
CA VAL A 65 7.78 11.74 -4.50
C VAL A 65 6.89 11.29 -3.35
N LEU A 66 5.92 12.12 -3.00
CA LEU A 66 4.89 11.80 -2.04
C LEU A 66 3.61 11.43 -2.81
N LEU A 67 3.15 10.20 -2.67
CA LEU A 67 1.81 9.82 -3.12
C LEU A 67 0.82 10.17 -2.03
N LEU A 68 -0.22 10.91 -2.37
CA LEU A 68 -1.20 11.39 -1.41
C LEU A 68 -2.60 11.30 -2.00
N ASN A 69 -3.48 10.57 -1.31
CA ASN A 69 -4.88 10.54 -1.66
C ASN A 69 -5.58 11.84 -1.27
N ASN A 70 -6.52 12.28 -2.08
CA ASN A 70 -7.26 13.53 -1.88
C ASN A 70 -8.32 13.47 -0.76
N ASP A 71 -8.55 12.29 -0.16
CA ASP A 71 -9.42 12.04 1.00
C ASP A 71 -8.63 11.97 2.31
N THR A 72 -7.50 12.70 2.38
CA THR A 72 -6.63 12.80 3.55
C THR A 72 -6.54 14.23 4.07
N THR A 73 -6.14 14.38 5.34
CA THR A 73 -5.66 15.65 5.92
C THR A 73 -4.37 15.39 6.70
N LEU A 74 -3.42 16.30 6.59
CA LEU A 74 -2.07 16.17 7.11
C LEU A 74 -1.90 17.02 8.36
N ASP A 75 -1.17 16.52 9.37
CA ASP A 75 -0.69 17.36 10.46
C ASP A 75 0.33 18.39 9.93
N PRO A 76 0.45 19.59 10.53
CA PRO A 76 1.28 20.67 10.00
C PRO A 76 2.77 20.35 9.81
N ARG A 77 3.31 19.37 10.54
CA ARG A 77 4.70 18.92 10.44
C ARG A 77 4.89 17.61 9.69
N TYR A 78 3.87 17.18 8.97
CA TYR A 78 3.88 15.90 8.27
C TYR A 78 5.02 15.82 7.25
N LEU A 79 5.14 16.78 6.34
CA LEU A 79 6.19 16.80 5.31
C LEU A 79 7.59 16.83 5.94
N GLU A 80 7.82 17.65 6.99
CA GLU A 80 9.09 17.72 7.71
C GLU A 80 9.51 16.34 8.26
N HIS A 81 8.57 15.62 8.89
CA HIS A 81 8.83 14.33 9.45
C HIS A 81 9.10 13.25 8.39
N MET A 82 8.38 13.31 7.27
CA MET A 82 8.55 12.37 6.16
C MET A 82 9.90 12.56 5.46
N GLU A 83 10.26 13.81 5.14
CA GLU A 83 11.55 14.16 4.54
C GLU A 83 12.71 13.77 5.46
N ARG A 84 12.64 14.14 6.73
CA ARG A 84 13.65 13.77 7.72
C ARG A 84 13.80 12.24 7.84
N ALA A 85 12.71 11.49 7.75
CA ALA A 85 12.75 10.05 7.85
C ALA A 85 13.40 9.40 6.63
N ILE A 86 13.06 9.81 5.41
CA ILE A 86 13.60 9.22 4.17
C ILE A 86 15.06 9.61 3.95
N SER A 87 15.48 10.80 4.40
CA SER A 87 16.85 11.30 4.27
C SER A 87 17.85 10.63 5.19
N ARG A 88 17.43 9.89 6.22
CA ARG A 88 18.31 9.23 7.19
C ARG A 88 19.29 8.24 6.57
N SER A 89 18.91 7.62 5.44
CA SER A 89 19.77 6.67 4.73
C SER A 89 19.33 6.53 3.28
N GLU A 90 20.32 6.42 2.39
CA GLU A 90 20.09 6.11 0.99
C GLU A 90 19.47 4.71 0.77
N LYS A 91 19.54 3.84 1.78
CA LYS A 91 18.88 2.52 1.75
C LYS A 91 17.39 2.58 2.03
N ILE A 92 16.84 3.71 2.44
CA ILE A 92 15.40 3.84 2.66
C ILE A 92 14.75 4.18 1.31
N PHE A 93 13.90 3.27 0.84
CA PHE A 93 13.09 3.47 -0.36
C PHE A 93 11.80 4.21 -0.06
N SER A 94 11.08 3.78 0.97
CA SER A 94 9.77 4.37 1.29
C SER A 94 9.58 4.57 2.78
N VAL A 95 8.77 5.59 3.10
CA VAL A 95 8.32 5.87 4.47
C VAL A 95 6.80 5.85 4.51
N SER A 96 6.25 5.01 5.39
CA SER A 96 4.84 4.98 5.74
C SER A 96 4.60 5.89 6.93
N PRO A 97 3.64 6.82 6.89
CA PRO A 97 3.26 7.64 8.02
C PRO A 97 2.37 6.88 9.01
N LYS A 98 2.04 7.52 10.11
CA LYS A 98 0.96 7.14 11.02
C LYS A 98 -0.37 7.55 10.42
N ILE A 99 -1.11 6.60 9.87
CA ILE A 99 -2.41 6.83 9.25
C ILE A 99 -3.50 6.57 10.29
N ILE A 100 -4.27 7.58 10.59
CA ILE A 100 -5.36 7.58 11.57
C ILE A 100 -6.69 7.64 10.83
N GLN A 101 -7.71 6.96 11.33
CA GLN A 101 -9.06 7.06 10.77
C GLN A 101 -9.63 8.46 11.02
N MET A 102 -10.05 9.15 9.96
CA MET A 102 -10.51 10.54 10.06
C MET A 102 -11.70 10.71 11.01
N TYR A 103 -12.66 9.79 10.99
CA TYR A 103 -13.87 9.85 11.82
C TYR A 103 -13.74 9.12 13.16
N HIS A 104 -12.62 8.44 13.39
CA HIS A 104 -12.27 7.76 14.64
C HIS A 104 -10.80 8.00 14.98
N PRO A 105 -10.44 9.23 15.39
CA PRO A 105 -9.04 9.64 15.56
C PRO A 105 -8.30 8.88 16.67
N GLU A 106 -9.00 8.16 17.51
CA GLU A 106 -8.41 7.24 18.49
C GLU A 106 -7.95 5.90 17.87
N LEU A 107 -8.29 5.63 16.59
CA LEU A 107 -8.03 4.37 15.92
C LEU A 107 -7.07 4.54 14.73
N MET A 108 -6.14 3.60 14.64
CA MET A 108 -5.28 3.45 13.47
C MET A 108 -6.08 3.01 12.24
N ASP A 109 -5.73 3.58 11.10
CA ASP A 109 -6.05 3.02 9.79
C ASP A 109 -4.88 2.15 9.29
N ASP A 110 -3.64 2.68 9.33
CA ASP A 110 -2.44 1.93 9.02
C ASP A 110 -1.19 2.44 9.74
N ALA A 111 -0.31 1.53 10.11
CA ALA A 111 1.02 1.78 10.67
C ALA A 111 2.12 1.01 9.88
N GLY A 112 1.96 0.96 8.57
CA GLY A 112 2.79 0.20 7.63
C GLY A 112 2.23 -1.17 7.31
N ASP A 113 2.23 -1.47 6.02
CA ASP A 113 1.72 -2.73 5.50
C ASP A 113 2.66 -3.90 5.82
N MET A 114 2.07 -5.06 6.04
CA MET A 114 2.75 -6.31 6.31
C MET A 114 2.31 -7.39 5.31
N TYR A 115 3.21 -8.34 5.06
CA TYR A 115 2.91 -9.51 4.24
C TYR A 115 3.31 -10.78 4.97
N SER A 116 2.61 -11.89 4.72
CA SER A 116 2.76 -13.14 5.46
C SER A 116 3.09 -14.33 4.55
N VAL A 117 3.59 -15.44 5.11
CA VAL A 117 3.80 -16.71 4.37
C VAL A 117 2.50 -17.30 3.82
N LEU A 118 1.34 -16.90 4.37
CA LEU A 118 0.02 -17.27 3.87
C LEU A 118 -0.39 -16.50 2.60
N GLY A 119 0.46 -15.60 2.10
CA GLY A 119 0.10 -14.71 1.00
C GLY A 119 -0.94 -13.66 1.40
N TRP A 120 -0.95 -13.23 2.65
CA TRP A 120 -1.89 -12.22 3.13
C TRP A 120 -1.17 -10.90 3.40
N ALA A 121 -1.56 -9.88 2.64
CA ALA A 121 -1.26 -8.50 2.99
C ALA A 121 -2.26 -7.99 4.01
N TYR A 122 -1.80 -7.19 4.95
CA TYR A 122 -2.64 -6.56 5.96
C TYR A 122 -2.01 -5.28 6.51
N GLN A 123 -2.86 -4.33 6.82
CA GLN A 123 -2.51 -3.07 7.46
C GLN A 123 -2.22 -3.31 8.95
N ARG A 124 -1.01 -2.96 9.39
CA ARG A 124 -0.63 -3.08 10.80
C ARG A 124 -1.40 -2.07 11.63
N GLY A 125 -2.03 -2.53 12.68
CA GLY A 125 -2.72 -1.67 13.64
C GLY A 125 -4.15 -1.28 13.27
N VAL A 126 -4.67 -1.63 12.11
CA VAL A 126 -6.01 -1.22 11.69
C VAL A 126 -7.08 -1.49 12.75
N GLY A 127 -7.83 -0.44 13.13
CA GLY A 127 -8.87 -0.50 14.17
C GLY A 127 -8.35 -0.68 15.60
N ARG A 128 -7.05 -0.41 15.85
CA ARG A 128 -6.42 -0.42 17.17
C ARG A 128 -6.18 1.01 17.64
N SER A 129 -6.00 1.18 18.96
CA SER A 129 -5.65 2.49 19.51
C SER A 129 -4.35 3.02 18.89
N GLU A 130 -4.39 4.27 18.42
CA GLU A 130 -3.25 4.96 17.82
C GLU A 130 -2.06 5.07 18.78
N LYS A 131 -2.31 5.13 20.11
CA LYS A 131 -1.30 5.23 21.19
C LYS A 131 -0.33 4.05 21.23
N LEU A 132 -0.69 2.92 20.62
CA LEU A 132 0.15 1.72 20.59
C LEU A 132 1.20 1.74 19.49
N TYR A 133 1.16 2.74 18.58
CA TYR A 133 1.99 2.76 17.37
C TYR A 133 2.90 3.98 17.31
N ASN A 134 3.59 4.32 18.42
CA ASN A 134 4.45 5.50 18.55
C ASN A 134 5.96 5.20 18.41
N LYS A 135 6.33 4.02 17.90
CA LYS A 135 7.74 3.64 17.70
C LYS A 135 8.04 3.43 16.23
N PRO A 136 9.09 4.05 15.68
CA PRO A 136 9.53 3.80 14.33
C PRO A 136 9.99 2.34 14.17
N ARG A 137 9.81 1.78 12.97
CA ARG A 137 10.25 0.42 12.67
C ARG A 137 10.34 0.17 11.16
N LYS A 138 11.01 -0.91 10.78
CA LYS A 138 10.91 -1.46 9.43
C LYS A 138 9.53 -2.11 9.24
N VAL A 139 8.97 -1.93 8.05
CA VAL A 139 7.69 -2.51 7.60
C VAL A 139 7.89 -3.24 6.29
N PHE A 140 6.91 -4.02 5.87
CA PHE A 140 7.04 -4.74 4.61
C PHE A 140 6.90 -3.79 3.43
N SER A 141 5.92 -2.89 3.51
CA SER A 141 5.63 -1.88 2.50
C SER A 141 5.04 -0.63 3.15
N ALA A 142 5.04 0.48 2.44
CA ALA A 142 4.34 1.71 2.80
C ALA A 142 3.02 1.78 2.03
N CYS A 143 1.93 2.10 2.71
CA CYS A 143 0.63 2.31 2.08
C CYS A 143 0.66 3.55 1.19
N ALA A 144 0.43 3.38 -0.10
CA ALA A 144 0.57 4.43 -1.10
C ALA A 144 -0.50 5.56 -1.00
N CYS A 145 -1.41 5.48 -0.03
CA CYS A 145 -2.38 6.56 0.19
C CYS A 145 -1.76 7.85 0.74
N ALA A 146 -0.58 7.76 1.41
CA ALA A 146 0.12 8.92 1.98
C ALA A 146 1.61 8.59 2.24
N ALA A 147 2.31 7.97 1.33
CA ALA A 147 3.69 7.53 1.52
C ALA A 147 4.66 8.34 0.67
N ILE A 148 5.88 8.58 1.20
CA ILE A 148 6.98 9.18 0.45
C ILE A 148 7.94 8.10 -0.04
N TYR A 149 8.45 8.29 -1.25
CA TYR A 149 9.33 7.35 -1.95
C TYR A 149 10.55 8.05 -2.50
N ARG A 150 11.68 7.38 -2.52
CA ARG A 150 12.90 7.79 -3.22
C ARG A 150 12.75 7.52 -4.72
N ARG A 151 12.70 8.58 -5.52
CA ARG A 151 12.33 8.50 -6.95
C ARG A 151 13.34 7.70 -7.80
N ASP A 152 14.64 7.90 -7.58
CA ASP A 152 15.68 7.21 -8.35
C ASP A 152 15.67 5.68 -8.17
N VAL A 153 15.05 5.18 -7.12
CA VAL A 153 14.89 3.74 -6.90
C VAL A 153 13.85 3.15 -7.84
N PHE A 154 12.80 3.90 -8.21
CA PHE A 154 11.85 3.47 -9.24
C PHE A 154 12.53 3.29 -10.59
N GLU A 155 13.47 4.15 -10.96
CA GLU A 155 14.23 4.03 -12.21
C GLU A 155 15.04 2.72 -12.27
N LYS A 156 15.54 2.26 -11.10
CA LYS A 156 16.34 1.02 -10.98
C LYS A 156 15.50 -0.24 -10.98
N MET A 157 14.37 -0.23 -10.25
CA MET A 157 13.58 -1.45 -10.01
C MET A 157 12.26 -1.50 -10.81
N GLY A 158 11.94 -0.43 -11.53
CA GLY A 158 10.66 -0.23 -12.22
C GLY A 158 9.59 0.38 -11.34
N TYR A 159 8.64 1.04 -11.97
CA TYR A 159 7.49 1.73 -11.37
C TYR A 159 6.43 0.76 -10.84
N PHE A 160 5.27 1.25 -10.45
CA PHE A 160 4.13 0.40 -10.12
C PHE A 160 3.71 -0.42 -11.33
N ASP A 161 3.43 -1.71 -11.16
CA ASP A 161 3.08 -2.58 -12.29
C ASP A 161 1.63 -2.33 -12.75
N PRO A 162 1.41 -1.83 -13.99
CA PRO A 162 0.06 -1.55 -14.49
C PRO A 162 -0.88 -2.76 -14.47
N MET A 163 -0.33 -3.99 -14.50
CA MET A 163 -1.12 -5.22 -14.40
C MET A 163 -1.90 -5.33 -13.10
N HIS A 164 -1.46 -4.65 -12.03
CA HIS A 164 -2.22 -4.62 -10.77
C HIS A 164 -3.49 -3.79 -10.89
N PHE A 165 -3.49 -2.71 -11.67
CA PHE A 165 -4.56 -1.73 -11.75
C PHE A 165 -4.81 -1.02 -10.39
N ALA A 166 -5.20 -1.77 -9.36
CA ALA A 166 -5.33 -1.34 -7.98
C ALA A 166 -5.27 -2.56 -7.04
N TYR A 167 -4.90 -2.35 -5.78
CA TYR A 167 -4.72 -3.31 -4.67
C TYR A 167 -3.48 -4.21 -4.81
N LEU A 168 -2.70 -4.27 -3.74
CA LEU A 168 -1.43 -4.98 -3.59
C LEU A 168 -0.26 -4.44 -4.44
N GLU A 169 -0.44 -3.35 -5.15
CA GLU A 169 0.62 -2.66 -5.89
C GLU A 169 1.69 -2.07 -4.96
N ASP A 170 1.29 -1.58 -3.80
CA ASP A 170 2.17 -1.08 -2.74
C ASP A 170 3.01 -2.22 -2.13
N ILE A 171 2.39 -3.38 -1.88
CA ILE A 171 3.10 -4.58 -1.43
C ILE A 171 4.10 -5.06 -2.49
N ASP A 172 3.72 -5.02 -3.78
CA ASP A 172 4.61 -5.39 -4.89
C ASP A 172 5.84 -4.48 -4.96
N VAL A 173 5.62 -3.17 -4.90
CA VAL A 173 6.70 -2.18 -4.91
C VAL A 173 7.61 -2.35 -3.69
N GLY A 174 7.02 -2.50 -2.49
CA GLY A 174 7.77 -2.72 -1.26
C GLY A 174 8.58 -4.01 -1.29
N TYR A 175 8.05 -5.10 -1.85
CA TYR A 175 8.75 -6.37 -2.03
C TYR A 175 9.95 -6.21 -2.97
N ARG A 176 9.73 -5.57 -4.13
CA ARG A 176 10.81 -5.31 -5.10
C ARG A 176 11.92 -4.48 -4.48
N ALA A 177 11.60 -3.41 -3.76
CA ALA A 177 12.59 -2.60 -3.07
C ALA A 177 13.49 -3.44 -2.14
N LYS A 178 12.88 -4.36 -1.36
CA LYS A 178 13.64 -5.28 -0.50
C LYS A 178 14.55 -6.22 -1.28
N LEU A 179 14.11 -6.73 -2.42
CA LEU A 179 14.96 -7.56 -3.30
C LEU A 179 16.18 -6.79 -3.83
N TYR A 180 16.03 -5.47 -4.04
CA TYR A 180 17.13 -4.57 -4.40
C TYR A 180 17.96 -4.09 -3.20
N GLY A 181 17.66 -4.56 -1.97
CA GLY A 181 18.41 -4.27 -0.75
C GLY A 181 18.00 -2.97 -0.05
N TYR A 182 16.85 -2.39 -0.41
CA TYR A 182 16.29 -1.21 0.25
C TYR A 182 15.36 -1.59 1.39
N ASP A 183 15.12 -0.62 2.27
CA ASP A 183 14.22 -0.73 3.41
C ASP A 183 12.96 0.12 3.19
N ASN A 184 11.83 -0.37 3.70
CA ASN A 184 10.61 0.39 3.91
C ASN A 184 10.46 0.63 5.41
N ILE A 185 10.15 1.86 5.84
CA ILE A 185 10.08 2.21 7.26
C ILE A 185 8.76 2.88 7.62
N TYR A 186 8.41 2.83 8.88
CA TYR A 186 7.27 3.51 9.48
C TYR A 186 7.76 4.70 10.31
N CYS A 187 7.17 5.88 10.10
CA CYS A 187 7.44 7.13 10.81
C CYS A 187 6.21 7.53 11.64
N PRO A 188 6.18 7.27 12.94
CA PRO A 188 5.02 7.58 13.79
C PRO A 188 4.81 9.09 14.02
N GLU A 189 5.83 9.91 13.81
CA GLU A 189 5.78 11.36 13.96
C GLU A 189 5.06 12.05 12.80
N ALA A 190 5.03 11.43 11.62
CA ALA A 190 4.29 11.93 10.47
C ALA A 190 2.85 11.43 10.56
N VAL A 191 1.92 12.29 10.92
CA VAL A 191 0.51 11.93 11.15
C VAL A 191 -0.34 12.42 9.97
N VAL A 192 -1.22 11.53 9.51
CA VAL A 192 -2.22 11.80 8.47
C VAL A 192 -3.55 11.18 8.86
N HIS A 193 -4.63 11.91 8.64
CA HIS A 193 -6.00 11.44 8.84
C HIS A 193 -6.59 11.06 7.49
N HIS A 194 -7.17 9.88 7.39
CA HIS A 194 -7.67 9.29 6.15
C HIS A 194 -9.13 8.89 6.29
N VAL A 195 -9.95 9.24 5.31
CA VAL A 195 -11.36 8.83 5.27
C VAL A 195 -11.47 7.30 5.16
N GLY A 196 -10.63 6.71 4.33
CA GLY A 196 -10.50 5.26 4.19
C GLY A 196 -11.66 4.57 3.47
N SER A 197 -11.36 3.44 2.88
CA SER A 197 -12.36 2.62 2.17
C SER A 197 -13.39 1.93 3.08
N GLY A 198 -13.23 2.01 4.40
CA GLY A 198 -14.19 1.50 5.39
C GLY A 198 -15.40 2.40 5.57
N THR A 199 -15.32 3.63 5.06
CA THR A 199 -16.36 4.67 5.13
C THR A 199 -17.11 4.88 3.81
N SER A 200 -16.88 4.05 2.77
CA SER A 200 -17.80 4.05 1.63
C SER A 200 -19.21 3.87 2.19
N ALA A 201 -20.11 4.79 1.83
CA ALA A 201 -21.44 5.05 2.40
C ALA A 201 -22.39 3.82 2.50
N GLU A 202 -21.96 2.65 2.10
CA GLU A 202 -22.72 1.41 2.10
C GLU A 202 -22.28 0.37 3.14
N GLY A 203 -21.33 0.70 4.04
CA GLY A 203 -20.91 -0.23 5.11
C GLY A 203 -20.22 -1.52 4.62
N ASN A 204 -20.04 -1.69 3.33
CA ASN A 204 -19.56 -2.94 2.74
C ASN A 204 -18.05 -2.83 2.45
N ARG A 205 -17.24 -3.31 3.39
CA ARG A 205 -15.77 -3.34 3.29
C ARG A 205 -15.25 -4.10 2.05
N TYR A 206 -16.07 -4.96 1.46
CA TYR A 206 -15.74 -5.80 0.32
C TYR A 206 -16.72 -5.56 -0.83
N SER A 207 -16.19 -5.45 -2.06
CA SER A 207 -16.96 -5.49 -3.29
C SER A 207 -16.46 -6.61 -4.18
N ALA A 208 -17.28 -7.06 -5.12
CA ALA A 208 -16.93 -8.07 -6.13
C ALA A 208 -15.61 -7.70 -6.86
N PHE A 209 -15.51 -6.43 -7.25
CA PHE A 209 -14.33 -5.87 -7.91
C PHE A 209 -13.07 -5.97 -7.04
N LYS A 210 -13.11 -5.48 -5.79
CA LYS A 210 -11.99 -5.54 -4.84
C LYS A 210 -11.52 -6.97 -4.59
N VAL A 211 -12.45 -7.89 -4.36
CA VAL A 211 -12.13 -9.29 -4.05
C VAL A 211 -11.48 -9.97 -5.25
N ARG A 212 -12.01 -9.76 -6.46
CA ARG A 212 -11.45 -10.31 -7.70
C ARG A 212 -10.05 -9.78 -7.97
N LEU A 213 -9.85 -8.46 -7.92
CA LEU A 213 -8.55 -7.84 -8.16
C LEU A 213 -7.52 -8.29 -7.12
N ALA A 214 -7.84 -8.25 -5.83
CA ALA A 214 -6.91 -8.66 -4.77
C ALA A 214 -6.50 -10.14 -4.90
N ALA A 215 -7.42 -11.03 -5.31
CA ALA A 215 -7.10 -12.44 -5.56
C ALA A 215 -6.18 -12.61 -6.76
N ARG A 216 -6.44 -11.92 -7.88
CA ARG A 216 -5.60 -11.89 -9.08
C ARG A 216 -4.20 -11.36 -8.77
N ASN A 217 -4.15 -10.20 -8.16
CA ASN A 217 -2.90 -9.48 -7.89
C ASN A 217 -2.01 -10.22 -6.89
N ASN A 218 -2.58 -10.98 -5.98
CA ASN A 218 -1.79 -11.85 -5.09
C ASN A 218 -1.02 -12.93 -5.88
N VAL A 219 -1.63 -13.47 -6.94
CA VAL A 219 -0.91 -14.40 -7.85
C VAL A 219 0.22 -13.68 -8.58
N TYR A 220 -0.02 -12.47 -9.08
CA TYR A 220 1.00 -11.65 -9.75
C TYR A 220 2.17 -11.34 -8.82
N LEU A 221 1.88 -10.86 -7.62
CA LEU A 221 2.86 -10.50 -6.60
C LEU A 221 3.80 -11.67 -6.29
N ASN A 222 3.24 -12.84 -6.00
CA ASN A 222 4.04 -14.04 -5.71
C ASN A 222 4.84 -14.51 -6.93
N TYR A 223 4.24 -14.52 -8.11
CA TYR A 223 4.90 -14.94 -9.36
C TYR A 223 6.08 -14.04 -9.74
N LYS A 224 5.95 -12.73 -9.53
CA LYS A 224 6.98 -11.74 -9.88
C LYS A 224 8.17 -11.75 -8.93
N ASN A 225 7.89 -11.81 -7.65
CA ASN A 225 8.84 -11.45 -6.60
C ASN A 225 9.46 -12.65 -5.90
N MET A 226 8.69 -13.71 -5.64
CA MET A 226 9.24 -14.89 -4.96
C MET A 226 10.16 -15.68 -5.87
N GLY A 227 11.37 -15.97 -5.39
CA GLY A 227 12.27 -16.93 -6.03
C GLY A 227 11.72 -18.34 -5.96
N THR A 228 12.25 -19.23 -6.81
CA THR A 228 11.76 -20.61 -6.92
C THR A 228 11.80 -21.33 -5.57
N TRP A 229 12.90 -21.19 -4.82
CA TRP A 229 13.04 -21.85 -3.50
C TRP A 229 12.02 -21.32 -2.49
N GLN A 230 11.76 -20.00 -2.46
CA GLN A 230 10.74 -19.40 -1.59
C GLN A 230 9.33 -19.89 -1.98
N MET A 231 9.06 -19.98 -3.28
CA MET A 231 7.77 -20.48 -3.78
C MET A 231 7.55 -21.93 -3.35
N VAL A 232 8.56 -22.79 -3.47
CA VAL A 232 8.49 -24.20 -3.03
C VAL A 232 8.30 -24.28 -1.50
N LEU A 233 9.12 -23.53 -0.74
CA LEU A 233 9.05 -23.51 0.72
C LEU A 233 7.68 -23.04 1.24
N ASN A 234 7.15 -21.96 0.65
CA ASN A 234 5.91 -21.34 1.12
C ASN A 234 4.66 -21.96 0.49
N PHE A 235 4.79 -22.83 -0.52
CA PHE A 235 3.63 -23.39 -1.25
C PHE A 235 2.54 -23.98 -0.34
N PRO A 236 2.84 -24.81 0.67
CA PRO A 236 1.81 -25.32 1.57
C PRO A 236 1.07 -24.20 2.33
N CYS A 237 1.80 -23.21 2.81
CA CYS A 237 1.23 -22.06 3.52
C CYS A 237 0.39 -21.18 2.59
N LEU A 238 0.87 -20.92 1.36
CA LEU A 238 0.13 -20.15 0.36
C LEU A 238 -1.18 -20.87 -0.03
N ALA A 239 -1.14 -22.20 -0.22
CA ALA A 239 -2.32 -22.99 -0.53
C ALA A 239 -3.34 -22.96 0.63
N ALA A 240 -2.87 -23.12 1.87
CA ALA A 240 -3.71 -22.96 3.06
C ALA A 240 -4.31 -21.56 3.16
N GLY A 241 -3.51 -20.52 2.92
CA GLY A 241 -3.95 -19.13 2.92
C GLY A 241 -5.02 -18.83 1.88
N VAL A 242 -4.85 -19.36 0.66
CA VAL A 242 -5.86 -19.28 -0.41
C VAL A 242 -7.14 -19.99 0.00
N PHE A 243 -7.05 -21.19 0.55
CA PHE A 243 -8.22 -21.97 0.99
C PHE A 243 -9.01 -21.23 2.09
N VAL A 244 -8.33 -20.71 3.11
CA VAL A 244 -8.99 -19.96 4.20
C VAL A 244 -9.65 -18.70 3.66
N LYS A 245 -8.98 -17.92 2.77
CA LYS A 245 -9.60 -16.75 2.13
C LYS A 245 -10.80 -17.14 1.26
N TYR A 246 -10.73 -18.25 0.54
CA TYR A 246 -11.89 -18.76 -0.21
C TYR A 246 -13.09 -19.00 0.69
N LEU A 247 -12.91 -19.73 1.79
CA LEU A 247 -14.00 -19.98 2.75
C LEU A 247 -14.54 -18.70 3.36
N PHE A 248 -13.65 -17.76 3.69
CA PHE A 248 -14.02 -16.44 4.20
C PHE A 248 -14.88 -15.65 3.22
N PHE A 249 -14.48 -15.58 1.95
CA PHE A 249 -15.24 -14.87 0.92
C PHE A 249 -16.49 -15.61 0.48
N LYS A 250 -16.47 -16.97 0.46
CA LYS A 250 -17.65 -17.78 0.21
C LYS A 250 -18.75 -17.49 1.23
N LYS A 251 -18.40 -17.40 2.53
CA LYS A 251 -19.35 -17.05 3.59
C LYS A 251 -19.96 -15.64 3.43
N ARG A 252 -19.26 -14.74 2.72
CA ARG A 252 -19.70 -13.35 2.44
C ARG A 252 -20.34 -13.12 1.08
N GLY A 253 -20.57 -14.18 0.32
CA GLY A 253 -21.18 -14.12 -1.02
C GLY A 253 -20.19 -13.83 -2.16
N PHE A 254 -18.89 -13.68 -1.89
CA PHE A 254 -17.85 -13.33 -2.89
C PHE A 254 -16.94 -14.51 -3.27
N GLY A 255 -17.36 -15.75 -3.03
CA GLY A 255 -16.53 -16.91 -3.32
C GLY A 255 -16.24 -17.11 -4.82
N LYS A 256 -17.22 -16.80 -5.68
CA LYS A 256 -17.07 -16.89 -7.15
C LYS A 256 -16.07 -15.85 -7.66
N GLU A 257 -16.15 -14.61 -7.18
CA GLU A 257 -15.27 -13.51 -7.52
C GLU A 257 -13.83 -13.80 -7.11
N TYR A 258 -13.63 -14.35 -5.90
CA TYR A 258 -12.31 -14.75 -5.43
C TYR A 258 -11.68 -15.83 -6.32
N LEU A 259 -12.42 -16.88 -6.65
CA LEU A 259 -11.96 -17.94 -7.56
C LEU A 259 -11.71 -17.43 -8.98
N SER A 260 -12.57 -16.54 -9.47
CA SER A 260 -12.38 -15.90 -10.77
C SER A 260 -11.09 -15.10 -10.84
N GLY A 261 -10.79 -14.31 -9.79
CA GLY A 261 -9.53 -13.57 -9.68
C GLY A 261 -8.32 -14.49 -9.65
N LEU A 262 -8.35 -15.57 -8.88
CA LEU A 262 -7.26 -16.56 -8.87
C LEU A 262 -7.02 -17.20 -10.24
N LYS A 263 -8.09 -17.63 -10.92
CA LYS A 263 -8.00 -18.22 -12.27
C LYS A 263 -7.43 -17.22 -13.28
N GLU A 264 -7.89 -15.98 -13.26
CA GLU A 264 -7.37 -14.90 -14.09
C GLU A 264 -5.88 -14.66 -13.80
N GLY A 265 -5.48 -14.54 -12.54
CA GLY A 265 -4.11 -14.37 -12.12
C GLY A 265 -3.20 -15.48 -12.62
N ILE A 266 -3.60 -16.75 -12.47
CA ILE A 266 -2.85 -17.90 -12.98
C ILE A 266 -2.72 -17.86 -14.51
N LYS A 267 -3.80 -17.50 -15.22
CA LYS A 267 -3.81 -17.44 -16.69
C LYS A 267 -2.88 -16.34 -17.23
N THR A 268 -2.90 -15.17 -16.60
CA THR A 268 -2.27 -13.96 -17.14
C THR A 268 -0.92 -13.60 -16.47
N ARG A 269 -0.50 -14.29 -15.40
CA ARG A 269 0.73 -13.99 -14.65
C ARG A 269 2.00 -13.84 -15.49
N LYS A 270 2.08 -14.56 -16.62
CA LYS A 270 3.23 -14.49 -17.52
C LYS A 270 3.38 -13.13 -18.22
N GLN A 271 2.34 -12.30 -18.21
CA GLN A 271 2.39 -10.93 -18.72
C GLN A 271 3.09 -9.98 -17.74
N CYS A 272 3.16 -10.35 -16.46
CA CYS A 272 3.89 -9.58 -15.46
C CYS A 272 5.41 -9.80 -15.62
N LYS A 273 6.17 -8.69 -15.57
CA LYS A 273 7.62 -8.74 -15.63
C LYS A 273 8.18 -9.20 -14.27
N LYS A 274 8.87 -10.33 -14.26
CA LYS A 274 9.57 -10.82 -13.06
C LYS A 274 10.73 -9.91 -12.69
N VAL A 275 11.02 -9.82 -11.39
CA VAL A 275 12.27 -9.22 -10.93
C VAL A 275 13.44 -9.98 -11.53
N PRO A 276 14.41 -9.28 -12.16
CA PRO A 276 15.58 -9.93 -12.75
C PRO A 276 16.42 -10.65 -11.69
N ASP A 277 17.35 -11.47 -12.13
CA ASP A 277 18.34 -12.04 -11.22
C ASP A 277 19.30 -10.94 -10.74
N LEU A 278 19.39 -10.80 -9.42
CA LEU A 278 20.17 -9.75 -8.76
C LEU A 278 21.37 -10.38 -8.04
N PRO A 279 22.55 -9.73 -7.98
CA PRO A 279 23.76 -10.29 -7.39
C PRO A 279 23.60 -10.84 -5.96
N ASN A 280 22.75 -10.22 -5.16
CA ASN A 280 22.50 -10.62 -3.76
C ASN A 280 21.12 -11.21 -3.54
N ARG A 281 20.44 -11.63 -4.60
CA ARG A 281 19.04 -12.05 -4.57
C ARG A 281 18.74 -13.06 -3.46
N PHE A 282 19.50 -14.14 -3.36
CA PHE A 282 19.29 -15.17 -2.33
C PHE A 282 19.35 -14.62 -0.90
N LYS A 283 20.33 -13.74 -0.63
CA LYS A 283 20.49 -13.10 0.68
C LYS A 283 19.27 -12.22 1.03
N GLU A 284 18.81 -11.43 0.08
CA GLU A 284 17.64 -10.56 0.31
C GLU A 284 16.34 -11.39 0.40
N GLU A 285 16.19 -12.42 -0.42
CA GLU A 285 15.09 -13.38 -0.29
C GLU A 285 15.06 -14.07 1.08
N ALA A 286 16.22 -14.43 1.64
CA ALA A 286 16.31 -15.02 2.98
C ALA A 286 15.85 -14.05 4.08
N LYS A 287 16.23 -12.77 3.98
CA LYS A 287 15.73 -11.73 4.90
C LYS A 287 14.22 -11.55 4.77
N ILE A 288 13.73 -11.46 3.54
CA ILE A 288 12.30 -11.34 3.26
C ILE A 288 11.55 -12.56 3.81
N GLN A 289 12.12 -13.78 3.70
CA GLN A 289 11.49 -14.97 4.27
C GLN A 289 11.29 -14.87 5.78
N LEU A 290 12.28 -14.33 6.51
CA LEU A 290 12.14 -14.06 7.95
C LEU A 290 11.06 -13.01 8.22
N GLU A 291 10.97 -11.98 7.40
CA GLU A 291 9.90 -10.96 7.52
C GLU A 291 8.51 -11.55 7.23
N LEU A 292 8.37 -12.45 6.26
CA LEU A 292 7.11 -13.15 5.98
C LEU A 292 6.66 -14.02 7.16
N ILE A 293 7.60 -14.75 7.78
CA ILE A 293 7.35 -15.53 9.00
C ILE A 293 6.92 -14.61 10.15
N TRP A 294 7.69 -13.53 10.36
CA TRP A 294 7.37 -12.54 11.39
C TRP A 294 6.00 -11.88 11.15
N GLY A 295 5.69 -11.52 9.90
CA GLY A 295 4.40 -10.98 9.50
C GLY A 295 3.25 -11.95 9.83
N THR A 296 3.47 -13.25 9.68
CA THR A 296 2.48 -14.28 10.05
C THR A 296 2.26 -14.33 11.56
N ILE A 297 3.33 -14.34 12.34
CA ILE A 297 3.26 -14.32 13.82
C ILE A 297 2.52 -13.08 14.31
N LEU A 298 2.88 -11.92 13.76
CA LEU A 298 2.25 -10.65 14.10
C LEU A 298 0.76 -10.64 13.74
N TYR A 299 0.39 -11.18 12.57
CA TYR A 299 -1.01 -11.31 12.16
C TYR A 299 -1.83 -12.12 13.15
N VAL A 300 -1.33 -13.30 13.55
CA VAL A 300 -2.01 -14.18 14.52
C VAL A 300 -2.15 -13.50 15.88
N TYR A 301 -1.08 -12.83 16.34
CA TYR A 301 -1.11 -12.06 17.59
C TYR A 301 -2.15 -10.93 17.56
N GLU A 302 -2.15 -10.11 16.53
CA GLU A 302 -3.10 -9.00 16.40
C GLU A 302 -4.54 -9.49 16.21
N PHE A 303 -4.73 -10.60 15.47
CA PHE A 303 -6.04 -11.22 15.33
C PHE A 303 -6.57 -11.73 16.67
N GLY A 304 -5.76 -12.44 17.45
CA GLY A 304 -6.14 -12.92 18.79
C GLY A 304 -6.54 -11.79 19.72
N ARG A 305 -5.75 -10.70 19.74
CA ARG A 305 -6.06 -9.51 20.55
C ARG A 305 -7.36 -8.81 20.12
N ARG A 306 -7.65 -8.77 18.82
CA ARG A 306 -8.94 -8.22 18.32
C ARG A 306 -10.13 -9.03 18.78
N GLN A 307 -10.02 -10.38 18.81
CA GLN A 307 -11.09 -11.25 19.29
C GLN A 307 -11.32 -11.09 20.80
N MET A 308 -10.25 -11.00 21.59
CA MET A 308 -10.36 -10.75 23.04
C MET A 308 -11.02 -9.41 23.36
N ALA A 309 -10.64 -8.33 22.64
CA ALA A 309 -11.24 -7.02 22.82
C ALA A 309 -12.73 -6.96 22.47
N LYS A 310 -13.17 -7.75 21.47
CA LYS A 310 -14.61 -7.88 21.15
C LYS A 310 -15.38 -8.63 22.23
N LYS A 311 -14.80 -9.71 22.79
CA LYS A 311 -15.44 -10.48 23.88
C LYS A 311 -15.57 -9.68 25.19
N ALA A 312 -14.67 -8.72 25.43
CA ALA A 312 -14.70 -7.87 26.61
C ALA A 312 -15.74 -6.73 26.52
N LYS A 313 -16.28 -6.46 25.32
CA LYS A 313 -17.33 -5.43 25.08
C LYS A 313 -18.75 -6.01 25.02
N ASN A 314 -18.87 -7.32 24.90
CA ASN A 314 -20.13 -8.09 24.99
C ASN A 314 -20.26 -8.73 26.37
#